data_497abe4374901a6798f8c20910a7e82e
#
_entry.id   497abe4374901a6798f8c20910a7e82e
#
_cell.length_a   1.000
_cell.length_b   1.000
_cell.length_c   1.000
_cell.angle_alpha   90.00
_cell.angle_beta   90.00
_cell.angle_gamma   90.00
#
_symmetry.space_group_name_H-M   'P 1'
#
loop_
_entity.id
_entity.type
_entity.pdbx_description
1 polymer ?
#
loop_
_entity_poly.entity_id
_entity_poly.type
_entity_poly.pdbx_seq_one_letter_code
_entity_poly.pdbx_strand_id
1 'polypeptide(L)'
;MKTRTALASLLLAALAGTARAQDASDGGWHYLVEPYAMFPNMKGETGIGSFPPVHVDQDPQDIFDHLQMGAMFFLEARNENWALSSDLLYMDLEADIEQATLIAGGKVGVSQLGWELAALRRVGPWFELGLGLTYNKIDADVDIDVLALVGPDYTLSAGLTEEWIDPTMVARATLPFGDKWFFQARANLGGFGIGNASELNWQLQADVGYRPSGKWRLSFGYRLIDIDYDQGSNGDRFVYDVRTFGPVLRLGYSF
;
A
#
# COMPACT_ATOMS: atom_id res chain seq x y z
N MET A 1 -23.42 -11.19 -6.18
CA MET A 1 -23.37 -9.98 -5.34
C MET A 1 -23.67 -10.30 -3.86
N LYS A 2 -22.89 -11.13 -3.15
CA LYS A 2 -23.13 -11.46 -1.71
C LYS A 2 -21.93 -12.03 -0.96
N THR A 3 -20.69 -11.76 -1.31
CA THR A 3 -19.50 -12.31 -0.60
C THR A 3 -18.43 -11.31 -0.18
N ARG A 4 -18.57 -10.01 -0.50
CA ARG A 4 -17.55 -8.99 -0.21
C ARG A 4 -17.64 -8.35 1.19
N THR A 5 -18.74 -8.54 1.93
CA THR A 5 -18.98 -7.88 3.24
C THR A 5 -18.45 -8.66 4.47
N ALA A 6 -17.92 -9.86 4.31
CA ALA A 6 -17.55 -10.71 5.45
C ALA A 6 -16.09 -10.53 5.95
N LEU A 7 -15.19 -10.00 5.14
CA LEU A 7 -13.78 -9.86 5.56
C LEU A 7 -13.51 -8.63 6.44
N ALA A 8 -14.25 -7.55 6.26
CA ALA A 8 -14.07 -6.34 7.08
C ALA A 8 -14.49 -6.53 8.55
N SER A 9 -15.42 -7.44 8.81
CA SER A 9 -15.93 -7.69 10.16
C SER A 9 -15.05 -8.60 11.02
N LEU A 10 -14.15 -9.38 10.42
CA LEU A 10 -13.27 -10.30 11.17
C LEU A 10 -12.00 -9.63 11.73
N LEU A 11 -11.52 -8.57 11.11
CA LEU A 11 -10.33 -7.86 11.62
C LEU A 11 -10.61 -7.01 12.86
N LEU A 12 -11.82 -6.49 13.04
CA LEU A 12 -12.17 -5.71 14.24
C LEU A 12 -12.39 -6.56 15.48
N ALA A 13 -12.76 -7.83 15.35
CA ALA A 13 -13.06 -8.72 16.49
C ALA A 13 -11.79 -9.29 17.15
N ALA A 14 -10.66 -9.35 16.45
CA ALA A 14 -9.39 -9.86 17.01
C ALA A 14 -8.68 -8.85 17.93
N LEU A 15 -9.05 -7.55 17.86
CA LEU A 15 -8.46 -6.47 18.68
C LEU A 15 -9.14 -6.29 20.06
N ALA A 16 -10.26 -6.98 20.34
CA ALA A 16 -10.98 -6.89 21.60
C ALA A 16 -10.50 -7.86 22.70
N GLY A 17 -9.41 -8.59 22.46
CA GLY A 17 -8.74 -9.40 23.47
C GLY A 17 -8.07 -8.50 24.50
N THR A 18 -8.58 -8.52 25.72
CA THR A 18 -8.17 -7.83 26.94
C THR A 18 -6.67 -7.52 27.03
N ALA A 19 -6.25 -6.36 26.50
CA ALA A 19 -4.95 -5.80 26.83
C ALA A 19 -5.00 -5.22 28.24
N ARG A 20 -4.59 -6.03 29.22
CA ARG A 20 -4.19 -5.49 30.52
C ARG A 20 -2.92 -4.69 30.30
N ALA A 21 -3.01 -3.38 30.52
CA ALA A 21 -1.83 -2.54 30.64
C ALA A 21 -0.98 -3.07 31.81
N GLN A 22 0.13 -3.72 31.47
CA GLN A 22 1.15 -4.07 32.43
C GLN A 22 2.20 -2.96 32.38
N ASP A 23 2.45 -2.33 33.52
CA ASP A 23 3.48 -1.32 33.70
C ASP A 23 4.82 -1.88 33.19
N ALA A 24 5.38 -1.21 32.16
CA ALA A 24 6.59 -1.62 31.50
C ALA A 24 7.84 -1.09 32.24
N SER A 25 8.37 -1.94 33.08
CA SER A 25 9.80 -1.92 33.40
C SER A 25 10.29 -3.36 33.38
N ASP A 26 10.88 -3.77 32.27
CA ASP A 26 11.80 -4.88 32.05
C ASP A 26 11.56 -5.55 30.69
N GLY A 27 12.29 -5.10 29.64
CA GLY A 27 12.46 -5.85 28.39
C GLY A 27 11.18 -6.26 27.62
N GLY A 28 10.03 -5.72 28.01
CA GLY A 28 8.72 -6.08 27.47
C GLY A 28 8.51 -5.59 26.04
N TRP A 29 7.60 -6.25 25.32
CA TRP A 29 7.14 -5.81 24.02
C TRP A 29 6.12 -4.69 24.16
N HIS A 30 6.30 -3.64 23.36
CA HIS A 30 5.37 -2.53 23.19
C HIS A 30 4.72 -2.64 21.82
N TYR A 31 3.45 -2.36 21.76
CA TYR A 31 2.69 -2.47 20.52
C TYR A 31 2.23 -1.08 20.06
N LEU A 32 2.18 -0.89 18.76
CA LEU A 32 1.67 0.31 18.11
C LEU A 32 0.69 -0.10 17.02
N VAL A 33 -0.45 0.55 17.01
CA VAL A 33 -1.43 0.51 15.92
C VAL A 33 -1.57 1.92 15.36
N GLU A 34 -1.42 2.07 14.05
CA GLU A 34 -1.37 3.37 13.40
C GLU A 34 -2.12 3.35 12.06
N PRO A 35 -3.45 3.55 12.06
CA PRO A 35 -4.15 3.89 10.83
C PRO A 35 -3.57 5.17 10.23
N TYR A 36 -3.54 5.23 8.89
CA TYR A 36 -3.05 6.40 8.20
C TYR A 36 -3.84 6.66 6.91
N ALA A 37 -3.73 7.88 6.41
CA ALA A 37 -4.21 8.27 5.10
C ALA A 37 -3.04 8.85 4.29
N MET A 38 -2.91 8.42 3.05
CA MET A 38 -2.03 8.99 2.04
C MET A 38 -2.88 9.73 1.01
N PHE A 39 -2.37 10.86 0.52
CA PHE A 39 -2.96 11.64 -0.57
C PHE A 39 -2.04 11.49 -1.79
N PRO A 40 -2.18 10.39 -2.54
CA PRO A 40 -1.19 10.00 -3.51
C PRO A 40 -1.36 10.70 -4.85
N ASN A 41 -0.23 10.98 -5.51
CA ASN A 41 -0.14 11.08 -6.94
C ASN A 41 0.43 9.78 -7.48
N MET A 42 0.03 9.35 -8.67
CA MET A 42 0.56 8.17 -9.35
C MET A 42 1.04 8.57 -10.74
N LYS A 43 2.29 8.24 -11.06
CA LYS A 43 2.90 8.54 -12.36
C LYS A 43 3.74 7.37 -12.84
N GLY A 44 3.65 7.06 -14.13
CA GLY A 44 4.42 5.98 -14.72
C GLY A 44 3.73 5.34 -15.91
N GLU A 45 3.97 4.05 -16.08
CA GLU A 45 3.42 3.27 -17.17
C GLU A 45 2.94 1.91 -16.66
N THR A 46 1.87 1.42 -17.25
CA THR A 46 1.36 0.06 -17.02
C THR A 46 1.00 -0.57 -18.36
N GLY A 47 1.19 -1.89 -18.48
CA GLY A 47 0.95 -2.56 -19.74
C GLY A 47 0.60 -4.04 -19.57
N ILE A 48 -0.20 -4.55 -20.50
CA ILE A 48 -0.68 -5.93 -20.52
C ILE A 48 -0.45 -6.54 -21.89
N GLY A 49 0.18 -7.71 -21.92
CA GLY A 49 0.40 -8.48 -23.14
C GLY A 49 1.32 -7.78 -24.13
N SER A 50 0.92 -7.80 -25.39
CA SER A 50 1.67 -7.18 -26.49
C SER A 50 1.21 -5.76 -26.81
N PHE A 51 0.29 -5.20 -26.04
CA PHE A 51 -0.16 -3.82 -26.23
C PHE A 51 0.90 -2.83 -25.74
N PRO A 52 1.00 -1.65 -26.38
CA PRO A 52 1.85 -0.57 -25.86
C PRO A 52 1.45 -0.21 -24.42
N PRO A 53 2.43 0.06 -23.53
CA PRO A 53 2.12 0.53 -22.19
C PRO A 53 1.27 1.81 -22.20
N VAL A 54 0.38 1.91 -21.23
CA VAL A 54 -0.48 3.07 -21.00
C VAL A 54 0.16 3.96 -19.95
N HIS A 55 0.20 5.25 -20.24
CA HIS A 55 0.72 6.25 -19.32
C HIS A 55 -0.26 6.50 -18.17
N VAL A 56 0.24 6.43 -16.95
CA VAL A 56 -0.48 6.73 -15.71
C VAL A 56 -0.04 8.12 -15.24
N ASP A 57 -0.98 9.04 -15.08
CA ASP A 57 -0.75 10.38 -14.47
C ASP A 57 -2.02 10.77 -13.73
N GLN A 58 -2.11 10.37 -12.46
CA GLN A 58 -3.27 10.59 -11.61
C GLN A 58 -2.88 11.48 -10.44
N ASP A 59 -3.66 12.52 -10.19
CA ASP A 59 -3.49 13.34 -9.00
C ASP A 59 -4.38 12.84 -7.84
N PRO A 60 -4.24 13.40 -6.61
CA PRO A 60 -5.04 12.96 -5.47
C PRO A 60 -6.55 13.15 -5.68
N GLN A 61 -6.98 14.16 -6.44
CA GLN A 61 -8.40 14.37 -6.71
C GLN A 61 -8.94 13.26 -7.62
N ASP A 62 -8.23 12.95 -8.70
CA ASP A 62 -8.60 11.85 -9.62
C ASP A 62 -8.73 10.53 -8.87
N ILE A 63 -7.77 10.23 -7.97
CA ILE A 63 -7.79 9.00 -7.19
C ILE A 63 -8.98 8.97 -6.22
N PHE A 64 -9.25 10.07 -5.51
CA PHE A 64 -10.34 10.11 -4.53
C PHE A 64 -11.73 10.16 -5.20
N ASP A 65 -11.86 10.75 -6.37
CA ASP A 65 -13.13 10.79 -7.12
C ASP A 65 -13.54 9.39 -7.60
N HIS A 66 -12.58 8.48 -7.81
CA HIS A 66 -12.81 7.10 -8.25
C HIS A 66 -12.65 6.06 -7.13
N LEU A 67 -12.33 6.48 -5.89
CA LEU A 67 -12.06 5.58 -4.78
C LEU A 67 -13.34 4.93 -4.24
N GLN A 68 -13.45 3.61 -4.40
CA GLN A 68 -14.53 2.81 -3.83
C GLN A 68 -14.21 2.38 -2.40
N MET A 69 -12.95 1.99 -2.15
CA MET A 69 -12.48 1.58 -0.84
C MET A 69 -10.98 1.83 -0.68
N GLY A 70 -10.59 2.28 0.52
CA GLY A 70 -9.18 2.42 0.92
C GLY A 70 -8.97 1.95 2.35
N ALA A 71 -7.86 1.28 2.61
CA ALA A 71 -7.45 0.89 3.96
C ALA A 71 -5.93 0.97 4.09
N MET A 72 -5.45 1.72 5.08
CA MET A 72 -4.03 1.90 5.31
C MET A 72 -3.73 1.79 6.80
N PHE A 73 -2.89 0.82 7.16
CA PHE A 73 -2.55 0.51 8.55
C PHE A 73 -1.09 0.16 8.71
N PHE A 74 -0.48 0.72 9.74
CA PHE A 74 0.83 0.30 10.20
C PHE A 74 0.71 -0.30 11.61
N LEU A 75 1.30 -1.46 11.80
CA LEU A 75 1.37 -2.17 13.06
C LEU A 75 2.83 -2.38 13.43
N GLU A 76 3.17 -2.26 14.70
CA GLU A 76 4.51 -2.55 15.17
C GLU A 76 4.46 -3.22 16.54
N ALA A 77 5.27 -4.27 16.71
CA ALA A 77 5.66 -4.83 17.99
C ALA A 77 7.16 -4.57 18.17
N ARG A 78 7.55 -3.92 19.27
CA ARG A 78 8.95 -3.56 19.50
C ARG A 78 9.40 -3.82 20.93
N ASN A 79 10.67 -4.14 21.07
CA ASN A 79 11.37 -4.14 22.36
C ASN A 79 12.64 -3.27 22.26
N GLU A 80 13.54 -3.38 23.22
CA GLU A 80 14.78 -2.61 23.23
C GLU A 80 15.67 -2.84 22.01
N ASN A 81 15.69 -4.05 21.44
CA ASN A 81 16.61 -4.46 20.39
C ASN A 81 15.96 -4.67 19.03
N TRP A 82 14.67 -5.04 18.99
CA TRP A 82 13.97 -5.44 17.79
C TRP A 82 12.66 -4.69 17.61
N ALA A 83 12.29 -4.49 16.36
CA ALA A 83 10.97 -4.06 15.94
C ALA A 83 10.48 -4.97 14.81
N LEU A 84 9.29 -5.53 14.98
CA LEU A 84 8.56 -6.26 13.95
C LEU A 84 7.45 -5.34 13.45
N SER A 85 7.45 -5.03 12.18
CA SER A 85 6.47 -4.11 11.57
C SER A 85 5.68 -4.76 10.47
N SER A 86 4.43 -4.34 10.33
CA SER A 86 3.52 -4.66 9.23
C SER A 86 2.93 -3.36 8.69
N ASP A 87 3.07 -3.10 7.41
CA ASP A 87 2.50 -1.93 6.72
C ASP A 87 1.59 -2.43 5.60
N LEU A 88 0.31 -2.08 5.66
CA LEU A 88 -0.70 -2.47 4.69
C LEU A 88 -1.26 -1.22 4.03
N LEU A 89 -1.26 -1.23 2.70
CA LEU A 89 -1.91 -0.25 1.85
C LEU A 89 -2.83 -0.99 0.88
N TYR A 90 -4.11 -0.66 0.92
CA TYR A 90 -5.10 -1.17 -0.02
C TYR A 90 -5.89 0.00 -0.59
N MET A 91 -6.13 -0.03 -1.90
CA MET A 91 -7.06 0.86 -2.59
C MET A 91 -7.79 0.10 -3.69
N ASP A 92 -9.04 0.49 -3.91
CA ASP A 92 -9.95 -0.04 -4.92
C ASP A 92 -10.57 1.16 -5.65
N LEU A 93 -10.27 1.27 -6.94
CA LEU A 93 -10.67 2.38 -7.81
C LEU A 93 -11.61 1.86 -8.89
N GLU A 94 -12.66 2.61 -9.20
CA GLU A 94 -13.58 2.29 -10.29
C GLU A 94 -13.87 3.56 -11.09
N ALA A 95 -13.79 3.48 -12.41
CA ALA A 95 -14.15 4.55 -13.33
C ALA A 95 -15.15 4.06 -14.37
N ASP A 96 -16.10 4.91 -14.72
CA ASP A 96 -17.06 4.65 -15.80
C ASP A 96 -16.43 4.91 -17.16
N ILE A 97 -16.74 4.03 -18.14
CA ILE A 97 -16.37 4.22 -19.55
C ILE A 97 -17.48 5.02 -20.23
N GLU A 98 -17.10 6.15 -20.83
CA GLU A 98 -18.03 7.00 -21.56
C GLU A 98 -18.58 6.32 -22.82
N GLN A 99 -19.81 6.69 -23.17
CA GLN A 99 -20.48 6.19 -24.38
C GLN A 99 -19.77 6.64 -25.67
N ALA A 100 -19.63 5.71 -26.61
CA ALA A 100 -19.08 5.93 -27.94
C ALA A 100 -19.95 5.23 -29.00
N THR A 101 -19.60 5.33 -30.29
CA THR A 101 -20.45 4.91 -31.43
C THR A 101 -20.99 3.46 -31.33
N LEU A 102 -20.23 2.53 -30.71
CA LEU A 102 -20.64 1.12 -30.51
C LEU A 102 -20.51 0.69 -29.06
N ILE A 103 -20.22 1.60 -28.14
CA ILE A 103 -20.06 1.36 -26.71
C ILE A 103 -21.20 2.10 -26.00
N ALA A 104 -22.07 1.34 -25.33
CA ALA A 104 -23.19 1.89 -24.54
C ALA A 104 -22.69 2.47 -23.20
N GLY A 105 -21.51 2.03 -22.74
CA GLY A 105 -20.90 2.37 -21.49
C GLY A 105 -19.99 1.24 -21.01
N GLY A 106 -19.60 1.27 -19.75
CA GLY A 106 -18.80 0.22 -19.14
C GLY A 106 -18.15 0.69 -17.86
N LYS A 107 -17.31 -0.17 -17.29
CA LYS A 107 -16.55 0.12 -16.08
C LYS A 107 -15.13 -0.42 -16.20
N VAL A 108 -14.21 0.31 -15.61
CA VAL A 108 -12.83 -0.15 -15.37
C VAL A 108 -12.59 -0.12 -13.87
N GLY A 109 -12.22 -1.26 -13.31
CA GLY A 109 -11.84 -1.42 -11.92
C GLY A 109 -10.35 -1.72 -11.80
N VAL A 110 -9.68 -1.11 -10.81
CA VAL A 110 -8.30 -1.45 -10.44
C VAL A 110 -8.19 -1.48 -8.93
N SER A 111 -7.83 -2.63 -8.37
CA SER A 111 -7.48 -2.70 -6.97
C SER A 111 -6.00 -3.02 -6.77
N GLN A 112 -5.39 -2.36 -5.78
CA GLN A 112 -4.00 -2.54 -5.42
C GLN A 112 -3.87 -2.87 -3.94
N LEU A 113 -3.11 -3.92 -3.63
CA LEU A 113 -2.70 -4.28 -2.28
C LEU A 113 -1.17 -4.29 -2.21
N GLY A 114 -0.61 -3.49 -1.31
CA GLY A 114 0.77 -3.57 -0.87
C GLY A 114 0.82 -3.97 0.61
N TRP A 115 1.52 -5.05 0.93
CA TRP A 115 1.66 -5.51 2.32
C TRP A 115 3.10 -5.86 2.64
N GLU A 116 3.72 -5.03 3.47
CA GLU A 116 5.09 -5.25 3.93
C GLU A 116 5.11 -5.86 5.33
N LEU A 117 5.96 -6.86 5.53
CA LEU A 117 6.37 -7.39 6.82
C LEU A 117 7.88 -7.21 6.97
N ALA A 118 8.34 -6.61 8.06
CA ALA A 118 9.77 -6.39 8.29
C ALA A 118 10.18 -6.63 9.74
N ALA A 119 11.40 -7.16 9.91
CA ALA A 119 12.08 -7.30 11.18
C ALA A 119 13.30 -6.38 11.19
N LEU A 120 13.31 -5.40 12.09
CA LEU A 120 14.39 -4.42 12.23
C LEU A 120 15.12 -4.64 13.55
N ARG A 121 16.45 -4.53 13.52
CA ARG A 121 17.30 -4.53 14.67
C ARG A 121 17.83 -3.13 14.95
N ARG A 122 17.83 -2.74 16.20
CA ARG A 122 18.45 -1.50 16.64
C ARG A 122 19.97 -1.63 16.54
N VAL A 123 20.60 -0.77 15.75
CA VAL A 123 22.06 -0.73 15.53
C VAL A 123 22.69 0.55 16.08
N GLY A 124 21.86 1.44 16.63
CA GLY A 124 22.28 2.68 17.26
C GLY A 124 21.14 3.31 18.06
N PRO A 125 21.38 4.42 18.75
CA PRO A 125 20.37 5.04 19.60
C PRO A 125 19.13 5.53 18.81
N TRP A 126 19.30 5.85 17.54
CA TRP A 126 18.26 6.39 16.68
C TRP A 126 18.06 5.61 15.39
N PHE A 127 18.84 4.53 15.18
CA PHE A 127 18.92 3.87 13.89
C PHE A 127 18.65 2.38 14.00
N GLU A 128 17.83 1.88 13.08
CA GLU A 128 17.42 0.50 12.94
C GLU A 128 17.63 0.04 11.50
N LEU A 129 18.13 -1.18 11.34
CA LEU A 129 18.29 -1.87 10.05
C LEU A 129 17.58 -3.20 10.10
N GLY A 130 17.01 -3.61 8.98
CA GLY A 130 16.25 -4.85 8.92
C GLY A 130 16.09 -5.42 7.53
N LEU A 131 15.40 -6.54 7.52
CA LEU A 131 14.97 -7.23 6.31
C LEU A 131 13.46 -7.41 6.37
N GLY A 132 12.84 -7.45 5.22
CA GLY A 132 11.40 -7.62 5.06
C GLY A 132 11.03 -8.34 3.78
N LEU A 133 9.74 -8.52 3.63
CA LEU A 133 9.09 -9.01 2.41
C LEU A 133 7.91 -8.06 2.13
N THR A 134 7.77 -7.64 0.90
CA THR A 134 6.61 -6.87 0.43
C THR A 134 5.82 -7.73 -0.55
N TYR A 135 4.60 -8.08 -0.18
CA TYR A 135 3.63 -8.71 -1.08
C TYR A 135 2.88 -7.61 -1.82
N ASN A 136 2.86 -7.71 -3.13
CA ASN A 136 2.13 -6.81 -4.01
C ASN A 136 1.09 -7.62 -4.78
N LYS A 137 -0.10 -7.03 -4.95
CA LYS A 137 -1.16 -7.61 -5.77
C LYS A 137 -1.91 -6.49 -6.49
N ILE A 138 -2.12 -6.68 -7.77
CA ILE A 138 -2.92 -5.80 -8.63
C ILE A 138 -4.00 -6.66 -9.28
N ASP A 139 -5.25 -6.29 -9.09
CA ASP A 139 -6.38 -6.82 -9.84
C ASP A 139 -6.91 -5.69 -10.74
N ALA A 140 -7.02 -5.95 -12.03
CA ALA A 140 -7.64 -5.03 -12.99
C ALA A 140 -8.78 -5.75 -13.69
N ASP A 141 -9.93 -5.11 -13.81
CA ASP A 141 -11.09 -5.59 -14.53
C ASP A 141 -11.71 -4.52 -15.42
N VAL A 142 -12.24 -4.95 -16.54
CA VAL A 142 -12.94 -4.08 -17.48
C VAL A 142 -14.22 -4.77 -17.97
N ASP A 143 -15.32 -4.06 -17.87
CA ASP A 143 -16.62 -4.43 -18.44
C ASP A 143 -17.03 -3.38 -19.46
N ILE A 144 -17.25 -3.79 -20.71
CA ILE A 144 -17.65 -2.90 -21.81
C ILE A 144 -19.00 -3.35 -22.34
N ASP A 145 -20.02 -2.49 -22.27
CA ASP A 145 -21.33 -2.71 -22.85
C ASP A 145 -21.32 -2.30 -24.33
N VAL A 146 -21.49 -3.29 -25.22
CA VAL A 146 -21.39 -3.11 -26.66
C VAL A 146 -22.79 -3.09 -27.27
N LEU A 147 -23.08 -2.04 -28.05
CA LEU A 147 -24.30 -1.94 -28.86
C LEU A 147 -24.16 -2.84 -30.08
N ALA A 148 -24.99 -3.87 -30.18
CA ALA A 148 -25.00 -4.75 -31.35
C ALA A 148 -25.71 -4.09 -32.52
N LEU A 149 -25.08 -4.06 -33.69
CA LEU A 149 -25.74 -3.59 -34.94
C LEU A 149 -26.85 -4.55 -35.39
N VAL A 150 -26.77 -5.82 -34.97
CA VAL A 150 -27.80 -6.85 -35.24
C VAL A 150 -27.77 -7.83 -34.05
N GLY A 151 -28.94 -8.06 -33.44
CA GLY A 151 -29.08 -8.92 -32.26
C GLY A 151 -29.14 -8.13 -30.92
N PRO A 152 -29.16 -8.82 -29.79
CA PRO A 152 -29.12 -8.16 -28.47
C PRO A 152 -27.77 -7.55 -28.17
N ASP A 153 -27.76 -6.47 -27.39
CA ASP A 153 -26.55 -5.90 -26.81
C ASP A 153 -25.88 -6.90 -25.86
N TYR A 154 -24.54 -6.81 -25.70
CA TYR A 154 -23.78 -7.72 -24.89
C TYR A 154 -22.64 -6.99 -24.17
N THR A 155 -22.22 -7.55 -23.04
CA THR A 155 -21.07 -7.04 -22.26
C THR A 155 -19.84 -7.89 -22.53
N LEU A 156 -18.72 -7.24 -22.85
CA LEU A 156 -17.39 -7.85 -22.90
C LEU A 156 -16.72 -7.61 -21.56
N SER A 157 -16.30 -8.70 -20.91
CA SER A 157 -15.57 -8.64 -19.64
C SER A 157 -14.18 -9.22 -19.81
N ALA A 158 -13.18 -8.53 -19.28
CA ALA A 158 -11.82 -9.03 -19.16
C ALA A 158 -11.27 -8.66 -17.78
N GLY A 159 -10.38 -9.50 -17.25
CA GLY A 159 -9.75 -9.26 -15.96
C GLY A 159 -8.34 -9.85 -15.92
N LEU A 160 -7.49 -9.24 -15.13
CA LEU A 160 -6.12 -9.65 -14.88
C LEU A 160 -5.85 -9.57 -13.39
N THR A 161 -5.13 -10.55 -12.86
CA THR A 161 -4.58 -10.53 -11.50
C THR A 161 -3.09 -10.81 -11.60
N GLU A 162 -2.29 -9.91 -11.05
CA GLU A 162 -0.85 -10.10 -10.89
C GLU A 162 -0.46 -9.98 -9.43
N GLU A 163 0.40 -10.90 -8.98
CA GLU A 163 0.88 -10.91 -7.61
C GLU A 163 2.34 -11.33 -7.53
N TRP A 164 3.11 -10.65 -6.67
CA TRP A 164 4.52 -10.96 -6.48
C TRP A 164 4.99 -10.61 -5.06
N ILE A 165 6.17 -11.12 -4.70
CA ILE A 165 6.82 -10.86 -3.42
C ILE A 165 8.21 -10.29 -3.66
N ASP A 166 8.48 -9.13 -3.09
CA ASP A 166 9.78 -8.49 -3.10
C ASP A 166 10.50 -8.73 -1.78
N PRO A 167 11.69 -9.37 -1.77
CA PRO A 167 12.58 -9.29 -0.63
C PRO A 167 13.08 -7.85 -0.48
N THR A 168 13.06 -7.32 0.76
CA THR A 168 13.39 -5.91 1.02
C THR A 168 14.43 -5.75 2.12
N MET A 169 15.27 -4.74 1.98
CA MET A 169 16.11 -4.20 3.04
C MET A 169 15.46 -2.93 3.57
N VAL A 170 15.43 -2.77 4.89
CA VAL A 170 14.76 -1.66 5.55
C VAL A 170 15.73 -0.93 6.45
N ALA A 171 15.75 0.40 6.34
CA ALA A 171 16.46 1.29 7.24
C ALA A 171 15.46 2.29 7.85
N ARG A 172 15.57 2.54 9.15
CA ARG A 172 14.74 3.53 9.84
C ARG A 172 15.59 4.34 10.81
N ALA A 173 15.39 5.66 10.79
CA ALA A 173 15.94 6.59 11.76
C ALA A 173 14.78 7.28 12.50
N THR A 174 14.88 7.38 13.84
CA THR A 174 13.91 8.11 14.67
C THR A 174 14.65 9.04 15.59
N LEU A 175 14.54 10.35 15.36
CA LEU A 175 15.24 11.41 16.06
C LEU A 175 14.27 12.18 16.95
N PRO A 176 14.33 12.04 18.28
CA PRO A 176 13.54 12.89 19.17
C PRO A 176 14.11 14.32 19.17
N PHE A 177 13.24 15.32 19.21
CA PHE A 177 13.61 16.72 19.42
C PHE A 177 12.61 17.40 20.34
N GLY A 178 13.11 17.98 21.41
CA GLY A 178 12.26 18.41 22.52
C GLY A 178 11.59 17.22 23.23
N ASP A 179 10.58 17.53 24.07
CA ASP A 179 9.96 16.54 24.95
C ASP A 179 8.91 15.65 24.26
N LYS A 180 8.30 16.16 23.20
CA LYS A 180 7.13 15.53 22.57
C LYS A 180 7.24 15.35 21.07
N TRP A 181 8.24 15.92 20.44
CA TRP A 181 8.40 15.87 18.99
C TRP A 181 9.41 14.81 18.57
N PHE A 182 9.22 14.27 17.40
CA PHE A 182 10.19 13.39 16.76
C PHE A 182 10.16 13.57 15.24
N PHE A 183 11.30 13.32 14.63
CA PHE A 183 11.43 13.12 13.19
C PHE A 183 11.68 11.63 12.93
N GLN A 184 11.00 11.06 11.96
CA GLN A 184 11.22 9.68 11.53
C GLN A 184 11.45 9.66 10.03
N ALA A 185 12.50 8.96 9.62
CA ALA A 185 12.75 8.63 8.22
C ALA A 185 12.80 7.10 8.08
N ARG A 186 12.19 6.58 7.01
CA ARG A 186 12.22 5.16 6.63
C ARG A 186 12.59 5.04 5.17
N ALA A 187 13.47 4.11 4.85
CA ALA A 187 13.85 3.74 3.50
C ALA A 187 13.76 2.24 3.34
N ASN A 188 13.17 1.78 2.25
CA ASN A 188 13.12 0.38 1.84
C ASN A 188 13.71 0.26 0.45
N LEU A 189 14.41 -0.85 0.19
CA LEU A 189 14.98 -1.19 -1.10
C LEU A 189 14.81 -2.69 -1.33
N GLY A 190 14.20 -3.10 -2.42
CA GLY A 190 13.85 -4.49 -2.67
C GLY A 190 13.62 -4.82 -4.14
N GLY A 191 13.10 -6.04 -4.38
CA GLY A 191 12.91 -6.61 -5.70
C GLY A 191 14.15 -7.33 -6.17
N PHE A 192 15.03 -6.63 -6.88
CA PHE A 192 16.32 -7.12 -7.42
C PHE A 192 16.16 -8.19 -8.51
N GLY A 193 15.01 -8.32 -9.15
CA GLY A 193 14.74 -9.33 -10.18
C GLY A 193 14.87 -10.77 -9.70
N ILE A 194 14.68 -11.05 -8.40
CA ILE A 194 14.84 -12.41 -7.84
C ILE A 194 13.55 -13.21 -8.07
N GLY A 195 13.61 -14.16 -9.00
CA GLY A 195 12.45 -14.98 -9.36
C GLY A 195 11.38 -14.18 -10.08
N ASN A 196 10.22 -13.98 -9.46
CA ASN A 196 9.14 -13.12 -9.96
C ASN A 196 9.05 -11.79 -9.20
N ALA A 197 10.09 -11.41 -8.46
CA ALA A 197 10.13 -10.12 -7.78
C ALA A 197 10.31 -8.96 -8.78
N SER A 198 9.96 -7.76 -8.35
CA SER A 198 10.21 -6.52 -9.10
C SER A 198 11.68 -6.39 -9.51
N GLU A 199 11.95 -5.77 -10.65
CA GLU A 199 13.31 -5.39 -11.02
C GLU A 199 13.89 -4.46 -9.96
N LEU A 200 13.08 -3.50 -9.51
CA LEU A 200 13.39 -2.60 -8.40
C LEU A 200 12.11 -2.16 -7.69
N ASN A 201 12.11 -2.24 -6.36
CA ASN A 201 11.08 -1.65 -5.51
C ASN A 201 11.78 -0.84 -4.43
N TRP A 202 11.53 0.47 -4.40
CA TRP A 202 12.09 1.29 -3.33
C TRP A 202 11.07 2.27 -2.77
N GLN A 203 11.25 2.59 -1.50
CA GLN A 203 10.35 3.49 -0.80
C GLN A 203 11.15 4.42 0.09
N LEU A 204 10.74 5.69 0.14
CA LEU A 204 11.21 6.68 1.09
C LEU A 204 10.01 7.31 1.80
N GLN A 205 10.14 7.50 3.09
CA GLN A 205 9.17 8.20 3.91
C GLN A 205 9.88 9.06 4.95
N ALA A 206 9.38 10.27 5.16
CA ALA A 206 9.86 11.18 6.19
C ALA A 206 8.68 11.84 6.88
N ASP A 207 8.64 11.78 8.22
CA ASP A 207 7.54 12.26 9.04
C ASP A 207 8.05 13.14 10.18
N VAL A 208 7.31 14.19 10.49
CA VAL A 208 7.39 14.92 11.75
C VAL A 208 6.21 14.48 12.62
N GLY A 209 6.50 14.02 13.83
CA GLY A 209 5.49 13.51 14.73
C GLY A 209 5.46 14.24 16.07
N TYR A 210 4.28 14.22 16.68
CA TYR A 210 4.01 14.79 17.99
C TYR A 210 3.36 13.75 18.91
N ARG A 211 3.86 13.62 20.14
CA ARG A 211 3.34 12.74 21.18
C ARG A 211 2.69 13.56 22.27
N PRO A 212 1.38 13.82 22.19
CA PRO A 212 0.65 14.56 23.25
C PRO A 212 0.72 13.84 24.59
N SER A 213 0.74 12.51 24.58
CA SER A 213 0.89 11.63 25.74
C SER A 213 1.79 10.44 25.42
N GLY A 214 2.13 9.62 26.43
CA GLY A 214 2.93 8.42 26.21
C GLY A 214 2.29 7.38 25.30
N LYS A 215 0.97 7.43 25.07
CA LYS A 215 0.21 6.45 24.30
C LYS A 215 -0.14 6.91 22.89
N TRP A 216 -0.41 8.20 22.70
CA TRP A 216 -0.84 8.74 21.42
C TRP A 216 0.30 9.39 20.67
N ARG A 217 0.33 9.19 19.37
CA ARG A 217 1.19 9.92 18.45
C ARG A 217 0.41 10.37 17.21
N LEU A 218 0.69 11.57 16.74
CA LEU A 218 0.21 12.11 15.48
C LEU A 218 1.43 12.45 14.65
N SER A 219 1.48 12.03 13.39
CA SER A 219 2.56 12.41 12.50
C SER A 219 2.04 12.82 11.13
N PHE A 220 2.74 13.77 10.54
CA PHE A 220 2.53 14.24 9.19
C PHE A 220 3.85 14.14 8.43
N GLY A 221 3.79 13.65 7.20
CA GLY A 221 4.98 13.45 6.41
C GLY A 221 4.70 13.30 4.94
N TYR A 222 5.68 12.78 4.25
CA TYR A 222 5.64 12.51 2.82
C TYR A 222 6.21 11.14 2.53
N ARG A 223 5.50 10.37 1.70
CA ARG A 223 5.89 9.03 1.27
C ARG A 223 6.05 9.01 -0.24
N LEU A 224 7.04 8.25 -0.68
CA LEU A 224 7.32 7.97 -2.07
C LEU A 224 7.58 6.47 -2.19
N ILE A 225 6.88 5.81 -3.10
CA ILE A 225 6.98 4.40 -3.45
C ILE A 225 7.21 4.33 -4.96
N ASP A 226 8.18 3.55 -5.38
CA ASP A 226 8.52 3.38 -6.79
C ASP A 226 8.70 1.89 -7.05
N ILE A 227 7.92 1.35 -7.96
CA ILE A 227 7.90 -0.08 -8.29
C ILE A 227 8.12 -0.21 -9.78
N ASP A 228 9.19 -0.90 -10.15
CA ASP A 228 9.50 -1.33 -11.51
C ASP A 228 9.36 -2.85 -11.60
N TYR A 229 8.23 -3.29 -12.15
CA TYR A 229 7.89 -4.70 -12.32
C TYR A 229 7.58 -4.97 -13.79
N ASP A 230 8.35 -5.86 -14.42
CA ASP A 230 8.17 -6.29 -15.80
C ASP A 230 8.38 -7.80 -15.87
N GLN A 231 7.31 -8.54 -16.01
CA GLN A 231 7.35 -10.00 -16.03
C GLN A 231 6.50 -10.57 -17.16
N GLY A 232 6.85 -11.80 -17.55
CA GLY A 232 6.19 -12.50 -18.64
C GLY A 232 6.76 -12.15 -20.01
N SER A 233 6.09 -12.61 -21.06
CA SER A 233 6.50 -12.37 -22.44
C SER A 233 5.31 -12.47 -23.39
N ASN A 234 5.34 -11.72 -24.48
CA ASN A 234 4.26 -11.71 -25.49
C ASN A 234 2.88 -11.42 -24.86
N GLY A 235 1.92 -12.33 -25.03
CA GLY A 235 0.54 -12.18 -24.56
C GLY A 235 0.37 -12.18 -23.03
N ASP A 236 1.32 -12.74 -22.30
CA ASP A 236 1.27 -12.87 -20.83
C ASP A 236 2.19 -11.85 -20.13
N ARG A 237 2.70 -10.85 -20.85
CA ARG A 237 3.55 -9.82 -20.26
C ARG A 237 2.70 -8.85 -19.43
N PHE A 238 3.19 -8.54 -18.22
CA PHE A 238 2.63 -7.48 -17.37
C PHE A 238 3.74 -6.49 -16.99
N VAL A 239 3.47 -5.21 -17.17
CA VAL A 239 4.37 -4.09 -16.84
C VAL A 239 3.68 -3.19 -15.83
N TYR A 240 4.37 -2.91 -14.75
CA TYR A 240 3.96 -1.93 -13.74
C TYR A 240 5.18 -1.12 -13.30
N ASP A 241 5.46 -0.03 -14.01
CA ASP A 241 6.50 0.93 -13.68
C ASP A 241 5.81 2.21 -13.20
N VAL A 242 5.50 2.26 -11.90
CA VAL A 242 4.69 3.33 -11.32
C VAL A 242 5.31 3.86 -10.03
N ARG A 243 5.40 5.18 -9.99
CA ARG A 243 5.75 5.97 -8.80
C ARG A 243 4.50 6.53 -8.14
N THR A 244 4.28 6.16 -6.87
CA THR A 244 3.22 6.68 -6.01
C THR A 244 3.83 7.57 -4.95
N PHE A 245 3.40 8.83 -4.85
CA PHE A 245 4.00 9.78 -3.92
C PHE A 245 2.99 10.81 -3.41
N GLY A 246 3.12 11.20 -2.15
CA GLY A 246 2.24 12.21 -1.58
C GLY A 246 2.36 12.39 -0.08
N PRO A 247 1.63 13.38 0.47
CA PRO A 247 1.56 13.60 1.91
C PRO A 247 0.82 12.46 2.61
N VAL A 248 1.25 12.18 3.85
CA VAL A 248 0.71 11.12 4.72
C VAL A 248 0.38 11.72 6.08
N LEU A 249 -0.80 11.38 6.59
CA LEU A 249 -1.22 11.70 7.96
C LEU A 249 -1.43 10.38 8.73
N ARG A 250 -0.83 10.26 9.92
CA ARG A 250 -0.85 9.05 10.75
C ARG A 250 -1.33 9.36 12.15
N LEU A 251 -2.18 8.50 12.69
CA LEU A 251 -2.63 8.55 14.08
C LEU A 251 -2.30 7.22 14.76
N GLY A 252 -1.35 7.23 15.70
CA GLY A 252 -0.88 6.04 16.38
C GLY A 252 -1.32 5.96 17.84
N TYR A 253 -1.57 4.72 18.28
CA TYR A 253 -1.83 4.37 19.67
C TYR A 253 -0.90 3.25 20.12
N SER A 254 -0.16 3.50 21.21
CA SER A 254 0.77 2.54 21.81
C SER A 254 0.20 1.95 23.11
N PHE A 255 0.43 0.65 23.33
CA PHE A 255 -0.04 -0.09 24.51
C PHE A 255 0.92 -1.22 24.90
#